data_a4196b8c5345460c176967225f82efb7
#
_entry.id   a4196b8c5345460c176967225f82efb7
#
_cell.length_a   1.000
_cell.length_b   1.000
_cell.length_c   1.000
_cell.angle_alpha   90.00
_cell.angle_beta   90.00
_cell.angle_gamma   90.00
#
_symmetry.space_group_name_H-M   'P 1'
#
loop_
_entity.id
_entity.type
_entity.pdbx_description
1 polymer ?
#
loop_
_entity_poly.entity_id
_entity_poly.type
_entity_poly.pdbx_seq_one_letter_code
_entity_poly.pdbx_strand_id
1 'polypeptide(L)'
;MSIGLKRGEVSVENHQIEWEFSAKNTIDILKNTLNNDIVDAQHIGSTSIKSICAKPIIDIVVGVKNFKDILKHNDDLSKIGIIYRHQDHPNQQLYVCGDLQNNIQTHFIHVVIFNSKEWNDYINMRDYLNANEQKANEYSDLKIKLADEYPNDRIAYTKGKSKLIEEILNSASMWKKCNDYKCNN
;
A
#
# COMPACT_ATOMS: atom_id res chain seq x y z
N MET A 1 -18.66 6.23 5.02
CA MET A 1 -18.12 4.93 5.48
C MET A 1 -16.83 5.19 6.25
N SER A 2 -16.49 4.34 7.22
CA SER A 2 -15.28 4.55 8.03
C SER A 2 -14.11 3.82 7.40
N ILE A 3 -12.97 4.51 7.25
CA ILE A 3 -11.70 3.87 6.89
C ILE A 3 -11.28 2.97 8.05
N GLY A 4 -10.92 1.74 7.76
CA GLY A 4 -10.41 0.77 8.72
C GLY A 4 -11.19 -0.54 8.78
N LEU A 5 -10.48 -1.60 9.13
CA LEU A 5 -11.03 -2.94 9.38
C LEU A 5 -10.40 -3.52 10.64
N LYS A 6 -11.16 -4.38 11.33
CA LYS A 6 -10.60 -5.19 12.41
C LYS A 6 -9.55 -6.15 11.86
N ARG A 7 -8.54 -6.41 12.67
CA ARG A 7 -7.50 -7.37 12.32
C ARG A 7 -8.11 -8.77 12.17
N GLY A 8 -7.90 -9.37 11.00
CA GLY A 8 -8.45 -10.68 10.65
C GLY A 8 -9.65 -10.61 9.72
N GLU A 9 -10.46 -9.56 9.80
CA GLU A 9 -11.61 -9.36 8.92
C GLU A 9 -11.18 -9.04 7.48
N VAL A 10 -11.97 -9.51 6.54
CA VAL A 10 -11.86 -9.24 5.11
C VAL A 10 -13.19 -8.74 4.60
N SER A 11 -13.23 -7.49 4.17
CA SER A 11 -14.36 -6.89 3.46
C SER A 11 -13.80 -6.00 2.37
N VAL A 12 -14.42 -5.99 1.20
CA VAL A 12 -14.04 -5.13 0.07
C VAL A 12 -15.21 -4.23 -0.31
N GLU A 13 -14.88 -3.00 -0.67
CA GLU A 13 -15.84 -1.95 -1.04
C GLU A 13 -15.43 -1.35 -2.37
N ASN A 14 -16.38 -0.76 -3.09
CA ASN A 14 -16.07 0.04 -4.27
C ASN A 14 -15.17 1.21 -3.90
N HIS A 15 -14.36 1.67 -4.85
CA HIS A 15 -13.46 2.79 -4.64
C HIS A 15 -14.19 4.00 -4.05
N GLN A 16 -13.57 4.65 -3.06
CA GLN A 16 -14.08 5.83 -2.36
C GLN A 16 -13.07 6.97 -2.50
N ILE A 17 -13.54 8.15 -2.85
CA ILE A 17 -12.67 9.33 -3.00
C ILE A 17 -12.02 9.74 -1.66
N GLU A 18 -12.65 9.42 -0.54
CA GLU A 18 -12.14 9.65 0.81
C GLU A 18 -10.81 8.94 1.06
N TRP A 19 -10.54 7.84 0.35
CA TRP A 19 -9.27 7.13 0.45
C TRP A 19 -8.10 7.97 -0.08
N GLU A 20 -8.32 8.71 -1.18
CA GLU A 20 -7.31 9.63 -1.74
C GLU A 20 -7.03 10.78 -0.76
N PHE A 21 -8.08 11.37 -0.18
CA PHE A 21 -7.92 12.44 0.81
C PHE A 21 -7.20 11.96 2.07
N SER A 22 -7.55 10.77 2.57
CA SER A 22 -6.91 10.20 3.75
C SER A 22 -5.44 9.89 3.50
N ALA A 23 -5.12 9.29 2.35
CA ALA A 23 -3.75 9.01 1.94
C ALA A 23 -2.93 10.31 1.85
N LYS A 24 -3.48 11.34 1.16
CA LYS A 24 -2.82 12.64 1.04
C LYS A 24 -2.53 13.26 2.39
N ASN A 25 -3.52 13.31 3.29
CA ASN A 25 -3.34 13.87 4.63
C ASN A 25 -2.24 13.13 5.42
N THR A 26 -2.25 11.80 5.37
CA THR A 26 -1.22 11.00 6.06
C THR A 26 0.17 11.20 5.45
N ILE A 27 0.27 11.33 4.12
CA ILE A 27 1.54 11.65 3.43
C ILE A 27 2.04 13.04 3.85
N ASP A 28 1.17 14.04 3.94
CA ASP A 28 1.54 15.39 4.36
C ASP A 28 2.06 15.38 5.83
N ILE A 29 1.41 14.62 6.71
CA ILE A 29 1.86 14.42 8.11
C ILE A 29 3.24 13.77 8.13
N LEU A 30 3.45 12.69 7.36
CA LEU A 30 4.75 12.00 7.28
C LEU A 30 5.85 12.95 6.78
N LYS A 31 5.60 13.72 5.72
CA LYS A 31 6.56 14.68 5.18
C LYS A 31 6.92 15.76 6.20
N ASN A 32 5.95 16.27 6.93
CA ASN A 32 6.18 17.29 7.95
C ASN A 32 6.93 16.73 9.18
N THR A 33 6.67 15.47 9.57
CA THR A 33 7.32 14.86 10.74
C THR A 33 8.74 14.41 10.43
N LEU A 34 8.95 13.86 9.25
CA LEU A 34 10.22 13.22 8.88
C LEU A 34 11.15 14.16 8.09
N ASN A 35 10.62 15.24 7.52
CA ASN A 35 11.38 16.26 6.78
C ASN A 35 12.31 15.63 5.73
N ASN A 36 13.62 15.92 5.83
CA ASN A 36 14.66 15.47 4.89
C ASN A 36 15.07 14.00 5.06
N ASP A 37 14.52 13.28 6.05
CA ASP A 37 14.85 11.88 6.30
C ASP A 37 14.06 10.91 5.41
N ILE A 38 13.08 11.42 4.68
CA ILE A 38 12.43 10.67 3.58
C ILE A 38 12.74 11.32 2.24
N VAL A 39 12.77 10.50 1.19
CA VAL A 39 12.97 10.98 -0.19
C VAL A 39 11.63 11.26 -0.84
N ASP A 40 10.66 10.34 -0.70
CA ASP A 40 9.29 10.49 -1.20
C ASP A 40 8.32 9.62 -0.40
N ALA A 41 7.03 9.93 -0.50
CA ALA A 41 5.94 9.13 0.05
C ALA A 41 4.74 9.17 -0.91
N GLN A 42 4.16 7.99 -1.21
CA GLN A 42 3.09 7.86 -2.19
C GLN A 42 1.99 6.91 -1.73
N HIS A 43 0.74 7.22 -2.14
CA HIS A 43 -0.40 6.32 -2.01
C HIS A 43 -0.23 5.14 -2.95
N ILE A 44 -0.35 3.93 -2.43
CA ILE A 44 -0.18 2.68 -3.16
C ILE A 44 -1.31 1.69 -2.81
N GLY A 45 -1.16 0.46 -3.25
CA GLY A 45 -2.11 -0.61 -2.95
C GLY A 45 -3.45 -0.43 -3.66
N SER A 46 -4.42 -1.27 -3.29
CA SER A 46 -5.71 -1.33 -3.99
C SER A 46 -6.55 -0.07 -3.86
N THR A 47 -6.42 0.68 -2.76
CA THR A 47 -7.16 1.93 -2.54
C THR A 47 -6.67 3.09 -3.42
N SER A 48 -5.48 2.98 -4.02
CA SER A 48 -4.94 3.94 -4.99
C SER A 48 -5.33 3.65 -6.44
N ILE A 49 -6.12 2.61 -6.70
CA ILE A 49 -6.57 2.20 -8.02
C ILE A 49 -8.07 2.48 -8.15
N LYS A 50 -8.42 3.43 -9.01
CA LYS A 50 -9.77 4.03 -9.06
C LYS A 50 -10.88 3.09 -9.52
N SER A 51 -10.55 2.08 -10.33
CA SER A 51 -11.54 1.22 -10.99
C SER A 51 -11.86 -0.06 -10.22
N ILE A 52 -11.27 -0.30 -9.03
CA ILE A 52 -11.38 -1.59 -8.35
C ILE A 52 -11.91 -1.52 -6.93
N CYS A 53 -12.54 -2.61 -6.47
CA CYS A 53 -12.88 -2.79 -5.07
C CYS A 53 -11.61 -2.96 -4.22
N ALA A 54 -11.63 -2.46 -2.99
CA ALA A 54 -10.54 -2.61 -2.05
C ALA A 54 -11.05 -2.78 -0.61
N LYS A 55 -10.21 -3.36 0.24
CA LYS A 55 -10.41 -3.22 1.69
C LYS A 55 -10.22 -1.75 2.06
N PRO A 56 -11.03 -1.17 2.96
CA PRO A 56 -10.91 0.23 3.37
C PRO A 56 -9.71 0.45 4.29
N ILE A 57 -8.53 0.03 3.85
CA ILE A 57 -7.23 0.24 4.51
C ILE A 57 -6.30 0.91 3.50
N ILE A 58 -5.75 2.04 3.91
CA ILE A 58 -4.88 2.85 3.06
C ILE A 58 -3.45 2.30 3.13
N ASP A 59 -2.87 2.01 1.98
CA ASP A 59 -1.46 1.63 1.87
C ASP A 59 -0.64 2.82 1.37
N ILE A 60 0.45 3.14 2.08
CA ILE A 60 1.40 4.20 1.72
C ILE A 60 2.79 3.59 1.64
N VAL A 61 3.55 3.91 0.60
CA VAL A 61 4.98 3.62 0.55
C VAL A 61 5.78 4.88 0.88
N VAL A 62 6.81 4.72 1.71
CA VAL A 62 7.78 5.75 2.07
C VAL A 62 9.16 5.30 1.63
N GLY A 63 9.79 6.08 0.76
CA GLY A 63 11.16 5.86 0.30
C GLY A 63 12.17 6.59 1.18
N VAL A 64 13.12 5.86 1.75
CA VAL A 64 14.23 6.39 2.56
C VAL A 64 15.58 6.06 1.92
N LYS A 65 16.64 6.78 2.31
CA LYS A 65 18.02 6.44 1.91
C LYS A 65 18.54 5.24 2.68
N ASN A 66 18.18 5.15 3.96
CA ASN A 66 18.45 3.98 4.80
C ASN A 66 17.39 3.88 5.91
N PHE A 67 17.19 2.69 6.48
CA PHE A 67 16.15 2.48 7.49
C PHE A 67 16.40 3.22 8.82
N LYS A 68 17.65 3.56 9.13
CA LYS A 68 17.95 4.33 10.35
C LYS A 68 17.34 5.73 10.30
N ASP A 69 17.12 6.26 9.09
CA ASP A 69 16.55 7.60 8.90
C ASP A 69 15.12 7.69 9.42
N ILE A 70 14.33 6.63 9.32
CA ILE A 70 12.97 6.61 9.87
C ILE A 70 12.92 6.05 11.29
N LEU A 71 13.70 5.01 11.61
CA LEU A 71 13.64 4.35 12.91
C LEU A 71 13.96 5.28 14.07
N LYS A 72 14.79 6.30 13.87
CA LYS A 72 15.09 7.33 14.89
C LYS A 72 13.87 8.20 15.26
N HIS A 73 12.83 8.22 14.42
CA HIS A 73 11.59 8.97 14.63
C HIS A 73 10.45 8.15 15.23
N ASN A 74 10.72 6.91 15.68
CA ASN A 74 9.68 6.03 16.21
C ASN A 74 8.87 6.66 17.34
N ASP A 75 9.51 7.40 18.24
CA ASP A 75 8.84 8.07 19.36
C ASP A 75 7.92 9.21 18.86
N ASP A 76 8.38 10.00 17.91
CA ASP A 76 7.57 11.12 17.37
C ASP A 76 6.41 10.61 16.51
N LEU A 77 6.64 9.59 15.69
CA LEU A 77 5.59 8.92 14.92
C LEU A 77 4.54 8.28 15.83
N SER A 78 4.98 7.66 16.94
CA SER A 78 4.07 7.06 17.92
C SER A 78 3.15 8.08 18.58
N LYS A 79 3.65 9.27 18.91
CA LYS A 79 2.84 10.37 19.50
C LYS A 79 1.70 10.83 18.60
N ILE A 80 1.85 10.66 17.29
CA ILE A 80 0.82 11.02 16.29
C ILE A 80 0.03 9.80 15.77
N GLY A 81 0.14 8.66 16.45
CA GLY A 81 -0.64 7.45 16.13
C GLY A 81 -0.09 6.60 15.00
N ILE A 82 1.16 6.83 14.56
CA ILE A 82 1.86 6.02 13.57
C ILE A 82 2.81 5.08 14.31
N ILE A 83 2.43 3.81 14.44
CA ILE A 83 3.08 2.86 15.33
C ILE A 83 3.95 1.90 14.53
N TYR A 84 5.25 1.84 14.89
CA TYR A 84 6.15 0.84 14.35
C TYR A 84 5.70 -0.57 14.76
N ARG A 85 5.55 -1.45 13.77
CA ARG A 85 5.15 -2.83 14.04
C ARG A 85 6.35 -3.76 14.11
N HIS A 86 7.11 -3.83 13.04
CA HIS A 86 8.29 -4.68 12.91
C HIS A 86 8.89 -4.56 11.51
N GLN A 87 10.02 -5.18 11.32
CA GLN A 87 10.53 -5.50 10.00
C GLN A 87 9.81 -6.77 9.51
N ASP A 88 8.85 -6.61 8.60
CA ASP A 88 8.05 -7.73 8.06
C ASP A 88 8.73 -8.45 6.89
N HIS A 89 9.65 -7.75 6.20
CA HIS A 89 10.55 -8.29 5.19
C HIS A 89 11.96 -7.74 5.38
N PRO A 90 13.01 -8.46 4.91
CA PRO A 90 14.41 -7.99 5.04
C PRO A 90 14.64 -6.56 4.52
N ASN A 91 13.88 -6.16 3.48
CA ASN A 91 14.02 -4.89 2.78
C ASN A 91 12.86 -3.91 3.06
N GLN A 92 12.08 -4.12 4.14
CA GLN A 92 10.94 -3.29 4.47
C GLN A 92 10.72 -3.17 5.97
N GLN A 93 10.37 -1.96 6.41
CA GLN A 93 9.85 -1.69 7.75
C GLN A 93 8.34 -1.39 7.63
N LEU A 94 7.55 -1.83 8.61
CA LEU A 94 6.11 -1.64 8.62
C LEU A 94 5.66 -0.78 9.80
N TYR A 95 4.89 0.26 9.49
CA TYR A 95 4.14 1.05 10.48
C TYR A 95 2.64 0.91 10.22
N VAL A 96 1.85 1.11 11.25
CA VAL A 96 0.39 1.03 11.17
C VAL A 96 -0.26 2.21 11.89
N CYS A 97 -1.42 2.64 11.40
CA CYS A 97 -2.32 3.56 12.08
C CYS A 97 -3.67 2.87 12.35
N GLY A 98 -4.40 3.40 13.32
CA GLY A 98 -5.76 2.96 13.62
C GLY A 98 -6.06 2.96 15.12
N ASP A 99 -7.23 2.45 15.47
CA ASP A 99 -7.60 2.18 16.86
C ASP A 99 -7.08 0.80 17.28
N LEU A 100 -5.84 0.79 17.78
CA LEU A 100 -5.17 -0.45 18.14
C LEU A 100 -5.78 -1.11 19.39
N GLN A 101 -6.52 -0.36 20.23
CA GLN A 101 -7.23 -0.92 21.40
C GLN A 101 -8.39 -1.80 20.95
N ASN A 102 -9.09 -1.38 19.89
CA ASN A 102 -10.18 -2.14 19.27
C ASN A 102 -9.71 -3.01 18.10
N ASN A 103 -8.39 -3.17 17.91
CA ASN A 103 -7.78 -3.92 16.79
C ASN A 103 -8.21 -3.43 15.39
N ILE A 104 -8.56 -2.15 15.22
CA ILE A 104 -8.90 -1.55 13.94
C ILE A 104 -7.63 -0.99 13.30
N GLN A 105 -7.37 -1.35 12.05
CA GLN A 105 -6.25 -0.88 11.24
C GLN A 105 -6.79 -0.02 10.10
N THR A 106 -6.30 1.23 10.01
CA THR A 106 -6.71 2.20 8.99
C THR A 106 -5.65 2.41 7.91
N HIS A 107 -4.37 2.37 8.27
CA HIS A 107 -3.27 2.56 7.34
C HIS A 107 -2.15 1.55 7.58
N PHE A 108 -1.52 1.14 6.47
CA PHE A 108 -0.22 0.49 6.44
C PHE A 108 0.78 1.41 5.76
N ILE A 109 1.91 1.66 6.42
CA ILE A 109 2.99 2.49 5.89
C ILE A 109 4.21 1.58 5.70
N HIS A 110 4.52 1.31 4.43
CA HIS A 110 5.58 0.45 3.98
C HIS A 110 6.83 1.30 3.73
N VAL A 111 7.83 1.19 4.59
CA VAL A 111 9.08 1.93 4.42
C VAL A 111 10.10 1.05 3.73
N VAL A 112 10.62 1.53 2.61
CA VAL A 112 11.58 0.82 1.76
C VAL A 112 12.72 1.76 1.34
N ILE A 113 13.81 1.20 0.84
CA ILE A 113 14.87 2.01 0.23
C ILE A 113 14.33 2.61 -1.07
N PHE A 114 14.47 3.94 -1.21
CA PHE A 114 14.02 4.66 -2.40
C PHE A 114 14.73 4.13 -3.67
N ASN A 115 13.97 3.95 -4.74
CA ASN A 115 14.40 3.32 -6.00
C ASN A 115 14.87 1.85 -5.89
N SER A 116 14.66 1.19 -4.75
CA SER A 116 14.85 -0.26 -4.65
C SER A 116 13.84 -1.03 -5.50
N LYS A 117 14.03 -2.34 -5.59
CA LYS A 117 13.06 -3.22 -6.24
C LYS A 117 11.68 -3.08 -5.58
N GLU A 118 11.62 -3.09 -4.24
CA GLU A 118 10.38 -3.00 -3.46
C GLU A 118 9.65 -1.68 -3.71
N TRP A 119 10.36 -0.54 -3.75
CA TRP A 119 9.80 0.75 -4.12
C TRP A 119 9.18 0.70 -5.53
N ASN A 120 9.95 0.23 -6.49
CA ASN A 120 9.52 0.17 -7.88
C ASN A 120 8.34 -0.81 -8.08
N ASP A 121 8.32 -1.93 -7.38
CA ASP A 121 7.21 -2.89 -7.42
C ASP A 121 5.90 -2.24 -6.98
N TYR A 122 5.88 -1.47 -5.89
CA TYR A 122 4.71 -0.75 -5.42
C TYR A 122 4.21 0.29 -6.43
N ILE A 123 5.11 1.14 -6.90
CA ILE A 123 4.77 2.23 -7.83
C ILE A 123 4.31 1.68 -9.18
N ASN A 124 5.07 0.74 -9.74
CA ASN A 124 4.76 0.17 -11.06
C ASN A 124 3.45 -0.62 -11.04
N MET A 125 3.17 -1.38 -9.99
CA MET A 125 1.89 -2.10 -9.85
C MET A 125 0.71 -1.14 -9.84
N ARG A 126 0.76 -0.07 -9.03
CA ARG A 126 -0.27 0.97 -8.99
C ARG A 126 -0.49 1.59 -10.37
N ASP A 127 0.59 2.07 -10.98
CA ASP A 127 0.53 2.81 -12.24
C ASP A 127 0.04 1.91 -13.39
N TYR A 128 0.52 0.67 -13.45
CA TYR A 128 0.08 -0.33 -14.42
C TYR A 128 -1.40 -0.66 -14.29
N LEU A 129 -1.91 -0.90 -13.08
CA LEU A 129 -3.32 -1.22 -12.88
C LEU A 129 -4.24 -0.02 -13.13
N ASN A 130 -3.80 1.22 -12.86
CA ASN A 130 -4.53 2.42 -13.26
C ASN A 130 -4.53 2.64 -14.78
N ALA A 131 -3.53 2.13 -15.52
CA ALA A 131 -3.43 2.22 -16.98
C ALA A 131 -4.01 1.01 -17.72
N ASN A 132 -4.32 -0.10 -17.04
CA ASN A 132 -4.79 -1.35 -17.64
C ASN A 132 -6.07 -1.83 -16.94
N GLU A 133 -7.20 -1.32 -17.43
CA GLU A 133 -8.52 -1.60 -16.86
C GLU A 133 -8.86 -3.10 -16.84
N GLN A 134 -8.50 -3.85 -17.89
CA GLN A 134 -8.76 -5.28 -17.96
C GLN A 134 -8.05 -6.04 -16.82
N LYS A 135 -6.77 -5.76 -16.60
CA LYS A 135 -6.00 -6.41 -15.52
C LYS A 135 -6.44 -5.94 -14.14
N ALA A 136 -6.85 -4.67 -14.01
CA ALA A 136 -7.42 -4.14 -12.79
C ALA A 136 -8.74 -4.85 -12.42
N ASN A 137 -9.64 -5.06 -13.40
CA ASN A 137 -10.89 -5.78 -13.20
C ASN A 137 -10.65 -7.25 -12.80
N GLU A 138 -9.74 -7.97 -13.49
CA GLU A 138 -9.35 -9.33 -13.12
C GLU A 138 -8.88 -9.41 -11.64
N TYR A 139 -8.08 -8.45 -11.22
CA TYR A 139 -7.62 -8.37 -9.83
C TYR A 139 -8.75 -8.02 -8.85
N SER A 140 -9.69 -7.16 -9.25
CA SER A 140 -10.87 -6.82 -8.47
C SER A 140 -11.79 -8.03 -8.26
N ASP A 141 -12.10 -8.75 -9.33
CA ASP A 141 -12.97 -9.93 -9.30
C ASP A 141 -12.39 -11.03 -8.40
N LEU A 142 -11.09 -11.28 -8.50
CA LEU A 142 -10.41 -12.22 -7.60
C LEU A 142 -10.53 -11.78 -6.14
N LYS A 143 -10.37 -10.48 -5.84
CA LYS A 143 -10.48 -9.97 -4.46
C LYS A 143 -11.90 -10.12 -3.91
N ILE A 144 -12.93 -9.85 -4.71
CA ILE A 144 -14.33 -10.03 -4.31
C ILE A 144 -14.58 -11.50 -3.98
N LYS A 145 -14.22 -12.41 -4.90
CA LYS A 145 -14.37 -13.86 -4.70
C LYS A 145 -13.67 -14.34 -3.42
N LEU A 146 -12.43 -13.92 -3.20
CA LEU A 146 -11.67 -14.32 -2.02
C LEU A 146 -12.21 -13.70 -0.72
N ALA A 147 -12.80 -12.49 -0.78
CA ALA A 147 -13.43 -11.88 0.38
C ALA A 147 -14.69 -12.64 0.80
N ASP A 148 -15.47 -13.12 -0.14
CA ASP A 148 -16.65 -13.95 0.11
C ASP A 148 -16.26 -15.34 0.65
N GLU A 149 -15.16 -15.93 0.13
CA GLU A 149 -14.67 -17.24 0.53
C GLU A 149 -13.98 -17.22 1.90
N TYR A 150 -13.27 -16.12 2.22
CA TYR A 150 -12.44 -15.99 3.44
C TYR A 150 -12.75 -14.71 4.24
N PRO A 151 -14.00 -14.47 4.67
CA PRO A 151 -14.39 -13.21 5.32
C PRO A 151 -13.67 -12.93 6.64
N ASN A 152 -13.20 -13.99 7.32
CA ASN A 152 -12.52 -13.94 8.62
C ASN A 152 -11.11 -14.57 8.60
N ASP A 153 -10.63 -14.96 7.43
CA ASP A 153 -9.28 -15.51 7.24
C ASP A 153 -8.45 -14.65 6.29
N ARG A 154 -7.84 -13.59 6.86
CA ARG A 154 -6.97 -12.68 6.12
C ARG A 154 -5.74 -13.39 5.53
N ILE A 155 -5.27 -14.48 6.14
CA ILE A 155 -4.09 -15.21 5.67
C ILE A 155 -4.43 -15.95 4.38
N ALA A 156 -5.55 -16.71 4.38
CA ALA A 156 -6.03 -17.40 3.18
C ALA A 156 -6.36 -16.40 2.07
N TYR A 157 -7.07 -15.30 2.36
CA TYR A 157 -7.33 -14.22 1.42
C TYR A 157 -6.04 -13.65 0.79
N THR A 158 -5.01 -13.41 1.59
CA THR A 158 -3.74 -12.85 1.09
C THR A 158 -2.99 -13.87 0.24
N LYS A 159 -2.95 -15.13 0.67
CA LYS A 159 -2.33 -16.22 -0.07
C LYS A 159 -3.05 -16.49 -1.41
N GLY A 160 -4.38 -16.40 -1.44
CA GLY A 160 -5.16 -16.60 -2.66
C GLY A 160 -4.85 -15.60 -3.78
N LYS A 161 -4.36 -14.40 -3.44
CA LYS A 161 -3.97 -13.37 -4.43
C LYS A 161 -2.52 -13.48 -4.91
N SER A 162 -1.67 -14.22 -4.22
CA SER A 162 -0.21 -14.13 -4.42
C SER A 162 0.24 -14.40 -5.85
N LYS A 163 -0.35 -15.41 -6.51
CA LYS A 163 -0.02 -15.76 -7.89
C LYS A 163 -0.37 -14.64 -8.87
N LEU A 164 -1.58 -14.08 -8.79
CA LEU A 164 -1.99 -12.99 -9.68
C LEU A 164 -1.17 -11.70 -9.40
N ILE A 165 -0.82 -11.42 -8.13
CA ILE A 165 0.05 -10.30 -7.80
C ILE A 165 1.42 -10.46 -8.44
N GLU A 166 2.02 -11.65 -8.41
CA GLU A 166 3.30 -11.93 -9.07
C GLU A 166 3.22 -11.72 -10.60
N GLU A 167 2.17 -12.18 -11.23
CA GLU A 167 1.91 -11.97 -12.67
C GLU A 167 1.77 -10.46 -12.99
N ILE A 168 1.05 -9.71 -12.14
CA ILE A 168 0.87 -8.25 -12.29
C ILE A 168 2.21 -7.53 -12.13
N LEU A 169 3.02 -7.86 -11.13
CA LEU A 169 4.33 -7.24 -10.90
C LEU A 169 5.26 -7.44 -12.08
N ASN A 170 5.30 -8.65 -12.65
CA ASN A 170 6.10 -8.93 -13.83
C ASN A 170 5.62 -8.10 -15.04
N SER A 171 4.30 -8.04 -15.27
CA SER A 171 3.71 -7.25 -16.35
C SER A 171 3.94 -5.75 -16.17
N ALA A 172 3.80 -5.24 -14.93
CA ALA A 172 4.02 -3.84 -14.59
C ALA A 172 5.48 -3.42 -14.81
N SER A 173 6.44 -4.28 -14.45
CA SER A 173 7.86 -4.03 -14.69
C SER A 173 8.17 -3.92 -16.19
N MET A 174 7.62 -4.81 -17.01
CA MET A 174 7.79 -4.75 -18.48
C MET A 174 7.10 -3.52 -19.08
N TRP A 175 5.87 -3.24 -18.67
CA TRP A 175 5.10 -2.07 -19.11
C TRP A 175 5.84 -0.76 -18.82
N LYS A 176 6.43 -0.63 -17.63
CA LYS A 176 7.21 0.55 -17.24
C LYS A 176 8.43 0.72 -18.15
N LYS A 177 9.22 -0.34 -18.38
CA LYS A 177 10.39 -0.29 -19.27
C LYS A 177 10.02 0.14 -20.69
N CYS A 178 8.89 -0.39 -21.23
CA CYS A 178 8.43 -0.02 -22.56
C CYS A 178 8.02 1.46 -22.66
N ASN A 179 7.40 2.02 -21.61
CA ASN A 179 7.01 3.42 -21.59
C ASN A 179 8.21 4.36 -21.43
N ASP A 180 9.17 4.01 -20.58
CA ASP A 180 10.40 4.79 -20.43
C ASP A 180 11.21 4.83 -21.73
N TYR A 181 11.21 3.76 -22.52
CA TYR A 181 11.85 3.71 -23.83
C TYR A 181 11.18 4.63 -24.86
N LYS A 182 9.83 4.71 -24.85
CA LYS A 182 9.05 5.59 -25.75
C LYS A 182 9.19 7.08 -25.41
N CYS A 183 9.46 7.42 -24.15
CA CYS A 183 9.65 8.81 -23.73
C CYS A 183 11.05 9.35 -24.01
N ASN A 184 12.03 8.46 -24.26
CA ASN A 184 13.43 8.82 -24.49
C ASN A 184 13.84 8.78 -25.98
N ASN A 185 12.92 8.47 -26.88
CA ASN A 185 13.07 8.48 -28.35
C ASN A 185 11.99 9.32 -29.02
#